data_a09d8ca6e6b887b583412cb4df795ea4
#
_entry.id   a09d8ca6e6b887b583412cb4df795ea4
#
_cell.length_a   1.000
_cell.length_b   1.000
_cell.length_c   1.000
_cell.angle_alpha   90.00
_cell.angle_beta   90.00
_cell.angle_gamma   90.00
#
_symmetry.space_group_name_H-M   'P 1'
#
loop_
_entity.id
_entity.type
_entity.pdbx_description
1 polymer ?
#
loop_
_entity_poly.entity_id
_entity_poly.type
_entity_poly.pdbx_seq_one_letter_code
_entity_poly.pdbx_strand_id
1 'polypeptide(L)'
;AQLGVPVVYAGNSRVRRRVEHIFVDAGQPLTCVDNVFPDVDVLRVEPVRAVIHDVFNDHITAAPGMRGLVELTNHEILPTPRAVLLATELFADAVGDAVVVDVGGATTDVHSVTDGSSEWSARVIDPEPRTKRTVEGDLGVFVNARRVAAMTDEGEDEECLEWLRAIPSDEREAEVTR
;
A
#
# COMPACT_ATOMS: atom_id res chain seq x y z
N ALA A 1 9.78 15.63 -20.66
CA ALA A 1 8.51 16.00 -19.99
C ALA A 1 8.70 15.79 -18.49
N GLN A 2 8.34 16.79 -17.69
CA GLN A 2 8.32 16.65 -16.23
C GLN A 2 7.21 15.67 -15.86
N LEU A 3 7.51 14.72 -14.97
CA LEU A 3 6.54 13.72 -14.55
C LEU A 3 5.46 14.29 -13.62
N GLY A 4 5.74 15.44 -12.98
CA GLY A 4 4.80 16.07 -12.04
C GLY A 4 4.56 15.29 -10.75
N VAL A 5 5.35 14.24 -10.51
CA VAL A 5 5.26 13.37 -9.33
C VAL A 5 6.61 13.26 -8.63
N PRO A 6 6.67 13.03 -7.31
CA PRO A 6 7.90 12.75 -6.60
C PRO A 6 8.62 11.52 -7.19
N VAL A 7 9.93 11.59 -7.28
CA VAL A 7 10.75 10.46 -7.79
C VAL A 7 11.76 10.06 -6.72
N VAL A 8 11.84 8.78 -6.43
CA VAL A 8 12.81 8.19 -5.49
C VAL A 8 13.72 7.24 -6.25
N TYR A 9 15.02 7.43 -6.13
CA TYR A 9 16.03 6.54 -6.70
C TYR A 9 16.69 5.72 -5.60
N ALA A 10 16.51 4.41 -5.65
CA ALA A 10 17.02 3.43 -4.70
C ALA A 10 17.91 2.37 -5.39
N GLY A 11 18.62 2.78 -6.42
CA GLY A 11 19.40 1.89 -7.27
C GLY A 11 20.90 1.97 -7.03
N ASN A 12 21.67 1.46 -8.01
CA ASN A 12 23.13 1.32 -7.95
C ASN A 12 23.84 2.65 -7.62
N SER A 13 24.59 2.67 -6.52
CA SER A 13 25.30 3.85 -6.01
C SER A 13 26.37 4.37 -6.99
N ARG A 14 26.96 3.50 -7.82
CA ARG A 14 28.00 3.89 -8.79
C ARG A 14 27.49 4.81 -9.90
N VAL A 15 26.19 4.74 -10.23
CA VAL A 15 25.58 5.58 -11.27
C VAL A 15 24.70 6.69 -10.67
N ARG A 16 24.57 6.78 -9.35
CA ARG A 16 23.75 7.76 -8.63
C ARG A 16 23.98 9.20 -9.14
N ARG A 17 25.24 9.64 -9.22
CA ARG A 17 25.58 10.99 -9.69
C ARG A 17 25.10 11.27 -11.11
N ARG A 18 25.14 10.24 -11.98
CA ARG A 18 24.65 10.38 -13.35
C ARG A 18 23.13 10.51 -13.39
N VAL A 19 22.44 9.76 -12.56
CA VAL A 19 20.99 9.85 -12.42
C VAL A 19 20.60 11.21 -11.87
N GLU A 20 21.21 11.67 -10.79
CA GLU A 20 21.00 13.00 -10.22
C GLU A 20 21.16 14.11 -11.27
N HIS A 21 22.20 14.04 -12.08
CA HIS A 21 22.43 15.02 -13.17
C HIS A 21 21.31 15.06 -14.19
N ILE A 22 20.84 13.89 -14.63
CA ILE A 22 19.74 13.77 -15.59
C ILE A 22 18.46 14.41 -15.03
N PHE A 23 18.15 14.20 -13.77
CA PHE A 23 16.94 14.74 -13.15
C PHE A 23 17.05 16.23 -12.85
N VAL A 24 18.24 16.71 -12.46
CA VAL A 24 18.52 18.16 -12.30
C VAL A 24 18.37 18.87 -13.62
N ASP A 25 18.98 18.35 -14.70
CA ASP A 25 18.89 18.93 -16.06
C ASP A 25 17.44 18.95 -16.58
N ALA A 26 16.63 17.97 -16.17
CA ALA A 26 15.21 17.92 -16.49
C ALA A 26 14.33 18.82 -15.58
N GLY A 27 14.89 19.45 -14.54
CA GLY A 27 14.15 20.23 -13.56
C GLY A 27 13.16 19.40 -12.74
N GLN A 28 13.44 18.10 -12.59
CA GLN A 28 12.59 17.15 -11.88
C GLN A 28 13.19 16.83 -10.50
N PRO A 29 12.47 17.08 -9.38
CA PRO A 29 12.94 16.71 -8.05
C PRO A 29 13.22 15.21 -7.94
N LEU A 30 14.34 14.86 -7.33
CA LEU A 30 14.78 13.50 -7.10
C LEU A 30 15.28 13.32 -5.67
N THR A 31 14.73 12.34 -4.97
CA THR A 31 15.25 11.88 -3.68
C THR A 31 16.07 10.61 -3.91
N CYS A 32 17.32 10.61 -3.47
CA CYS A 32 18.20 9.46 -3.58
C CYS A 32 18.37 8.77 -2.24
N VAL A 33 18.16 7.48 -2.19
CA VAL A 33 18.39 6.61 -1.03
C VAL A 33 19.40 5.52 -1.37
N ASP A 34 19.77 4.74 -0.36
CA ASP A 34 20.65 3.61 -0.58
C ASP A 34 20.03 2.54 -1.48
N ASN A 35 20.90 1.80 -2.16
CA ASN A 35 20.46 0.74 -3.05
C ASN A 35 19.68 -0.35 -2.27
N VAL A 36 18.49 -0.69 -2.72
CA VAL A 36 17.68 -1.77 -2.14
C VAL A 36 18.30 -3.16 -2.36
N PHE A 37 19.12 -3.31 -3.39
CA PHE A 37 19.93 -4.50 -3.64
C PHE A 37 21.41 -4.10 -3.68
N PRO A 38 22.05 -3.87 -2.50
CA PRO A 38 23.46 -3.45 -2.46
C PRO A 38 24.43 -4.53 -2.95
N ASP A 39 24.04 -5.79 -2.85
CA ASP A 39 24.78 -6.95 -3.35
C ASP A 39 23.79 -8.03 -3.81
N VAL A 40 24.31 -9.10 -4.44
CA VAL A 40 23.54 -10.28 -4.85
C VAL A 40 22.90 -10.91 -3.60
N ASP A 41 21.61 -11.20 -3.70
CA ASP A 41 20.79 -11.81 -2.63
C ASP A 41 20.71 -10.98 -1.33
N VAL A 42 21.12 -9.71 -1.34
CA VAL A 42 21.00 -8.81 -0.19
C VAL A 42 19.93 -7.76 -0.45
N LEU A 43 18.77 -7.92 0.17
CA LEU A 43 17.67 -6.96 0.11
C LEU A 43 17.70 -6.02 1.32
N ARG A 44 17.67 -4.68 1.08
CA ARG A 44 17.60 -3.62 2.10
C ARG A 44 16.52 -2.62 1.73
N VAL A 45 15.31 -2.84 2.19
CA VAL A 45 14.15 -2.01 1.84
C VAL A 45 13.89 -0.86 2.82
N GLU A 46 14.47 -0.90 4.03
CA GLU A 46 14.15 0.05 5.08
C GLU A 46 14.41 1.52 4.71
N PRO A 47 15.55 1.88 4.08
CA PRO A 47 15.81 3.27 3.70
C PRO A 47 14.80 3.81 2.67
N VAL A 48 14.41 2.99 1.69
CA VAL A 48 13.44 3.42 0.68
C VAL A 48 12.03 3.46 1.24
N ARG A 49 11.67 2.53 2.13
CA ARG A 49 10.38 2.50 2.81
C ARG A 49 10.12 3.77 3.60
N ALA A 50 11.12 4.23 4.36
CA ALA A 50 11.03 5.48 5.12
C ALA A 50 10.76 6.67 4.21
N VAL A 51 11.51 6.83 3.13
CA VAL A 51 11.35 7.95 2.18
C VAL A 51 10.02 7.88 1.43
N ILE A 52 9.56 6.70 1.03
CA ILE A 52 8.24 6.54 0.40
C ILE A 52 7.15 6.96 1.39
N HIS A 53 7.29 6.60 2.65
CA HIS A 53 6.34 7.01 3.70
C HIS A 53 6.28 8.53 3.86
N ASP A 54 7.44 9.20 3.91
CA ASP A 54 7.52 10.66 4.04
C ASP A 54 6.90 11.35 2.82
N VAL A 55 7.26 10.92 1.61
CA VAL A 55 6.70 11.45 0.35
C VAL A 55 5.18 11.27 0.30
N PHE A 56 4.69 10.12 0.75
CA PHE A 56 3.26 9.83 0.80
C PHE A 56 2.53 10.73 1.80
N ASN A 57 3.10 10.92 3.00
CA ASN A 57 2.54 11.82 4.03
C ASN A 57 2.48 13.26 3.53
N ASP A 58 3.55 13.76 2.92
CA ASP A 58 3.59 15.10 2.34
C ASP A 58 2.51 15.28 1.26
N HIS A 59 2.30 14.26 0.43
CA HIS A 59 1.30 14.30 -0.62
C HIS A 59 -0.13 14.29 -0.06
N ILE A 60 -0.43 13.44 0.92
CA ILE A 60 -1.74 13.36 1.57
C ILE A 60 -2.06 14.64 2.34
N THR A 61 -1.11 15.17 3.12
CA THR A 61 -1.31 16.39 3.90
C THR A 61 -1.53 17.62 3.02
N ALA A 62 -1.01 17.61 1.78
CA ALA A 62 -1.21 18.66 0.79
C ALA A 62 -2.54 18.54 0.02
N ALA A 63 -3.28 17.43 0.16
CA ALA A 63 -4.53 17.21 -0.56
C ALA A 63 -5.62 18.22 -0.17
N PRO A 64 -6.51 18.60 -1.09
CA PRO A 64 -7.62 19.52 -0.80
C PRO A 64 -8.48 19.03 0.37
N GLY A 65 -8.74 19.92 1.34
CA GLY A 65 -9.53 19.60 2.54
C GLY A 65 -8.74 19.02 3.72
N MET A 66 -7.51 18.57 3.51
CA MET A 66 -6.71 17.95 4.57
C MET A 66 -6.11 18.94 5.58
N ARG A 67 -5.94 20.22 5.20
CA ARG A 67 -5.29 21.23 6.06
C ARG A 67 -5.92 21.30 7.46
N GLY A 68 -7.25 21.35 7.56
CA GLY A 68 -7.93 21.41 8.87
C GLY A 68 -7.76 20.15 9.70
N LEU A 69 -7.66 18.99 9.07
CA LEU A 69 -7.41 17.71 9.75
C LEU A 69 -5.97 17.63 10.25
N VAL A 70 -5.00 18.08 9.44
CA VAL A 70 -3.58 18.14 9.82
C VAL A 70 -3.38 18.99 11.07
N GLU A 71 -4.04 20.15 11.15
CA GLU A 71 -3.97 21.03 12.32
C GLU A 71 -4.60 20.39 13.58
N LEU A 72 -5.71 19.64 13.40
CA LEU A 72 -6.38 18.94 14.51
C LEU A 72 -5.60 17.74 15.06
N THR A 73 -4.78 17.12 14.24
CA THR A 73 -4.01 15.92 14.58
C THR A 73 -2.56 16.20 14.96
N ASN A 74 -2.17 17.45 15.19
CA ASN A 74 -0.79 17.86 15.42
C ASN A 74 0.17 17.35 14.32
N HIS A 75 -0.28 17.33 13.08
CA HIS A 75 0.45 16.84 11.91
C HIS A 75 0.70 15.32 11.89
N GLU A 76 0.07 14.54 12.76
CA GLU A 76 0.15 13.09 12.74
C GLU A 76 -1.05 12.50 11.97
N ILE A 77 -0.84 12.19 10.71
CA ILE A 77 -1.81 11.49 9.87
C ILE A 77 -1.18 10.18 9.40
N LEU A 78 -1.82 9.07 9.74
CA LEU A 78 -1.40 7.75 9.27
C LEU A 78 -2.23 7.36 8.04
N PRO A 79 -1.59 6.78 7.00
CA PRO A 79 -2.31 6.08 5.94
C PRO A 79 -3.16 4.96 6.54
N THR A 80 -4.38 4.76 6.01
CA THR A 80 -5.30 3.72 6.51
C THR A 80 -4.62 2.36 6.68
N PRO A 81 -3.85 1.83 5.71
CA PRO A 81 -3.19 0.54 5.88
C PRO A 81 -2.16 0.52 7.02
N ARG A 82 -1.50 1.64 7.30
CA ARG A 82 -0.56 1.74 8.43
C ARG A 82 -1.31 1.76 9.75
N ALA A 83 -2.44 2.47 9.82
CA ALA A 83 -3.29 2.52 11.01
C ALA A 83 -3.89 1.14 11.33
N VAL A 84 -4.37 0.41 10.30
CA VAL A 84 -4.91 -0.95 10.48
C VAL A 84 -3.81 -1.92 10.91
N LEU A 85 -2.61 -1.84 10.32
CA LEU A 85 -1.49 -2.69 10.72
C LEU A 85 -1.11 -2.45 12.19
N LEU A 86 -1.02 -1.19 12.62
CA LEU A 86 -0.76 -0.83 14.01
C LEU A 86 -1.86 -1.35 14.95
N ALA A 87 -3.12 -1.22 14.55
CA ALA A 87 -4.24 -1.77 15.33
C ALA A 87 -4.16 -3.30 15.43
N THR A 88 -3.73 -3.97 14.35
CA THR A 88 -3.51 -5.42 14.35
C THR A 88 -2.38 -5.82 15.29
N GLU A 89 -1.28 -5.06 15.33
CA GLU A 89 -0.18 -5.27 16.29
C GLU A 89 -0.67 -5.16 17.73
N LEU A 90 -1.38 -4.09 18.05
CA LEU A 90 -1.93 -3.87 19.39
C LEU A 90 -2.95 -4.97 19.79
N PHE A 91 -3.74 -5.43 18.84
CA PHE A 91 -4.67 -6.52 19.06
C PHE A 91 -3.92 -7.84 19.31
N ALA A 92 -2.92 -8.14 18.50
CA ALA A 92 -2.09 -9.34 18.66
C ALA A 92 -1.32 -9.37 19.97
N ASP A 93 -0.89 -8.24 20.50
CA ASP A 93 -0.24 -8.14 21.81
C ASP A 93 -1.19 -8.55 22.95
N ALA A 94 -2.50 -8.42 22.76
CA ALA A 94 -3.50 -8.79 23.74
C ALA A 94 -3.99 -10.25 23.61
N VAL A 95 -4.07 -10.78 22.39
CA VAL A 95 -4.71 -12.07 22.11
C VAL A 95 -3.77 -13.14 21.56
N GLY A 96 -2.55 -12.79 21.15
CA GLY A 96 -1.62 -13.64 20.43
C GLY A 96 -1.68 -13.43 18.92
N ASP A 97 -1.28 -14.43 18.15
CA ASP A 97 -1.27 -14.37 16.70
C ASP A 97 -2.61 -13.91 16.11
N ALA A 98 -2.56 -12.96 15.18
CA ALA A 98 -3.76 -12.35 14.61
C ALA A 98 -3.64 -12.13 13.11
N VAL A 99 -4.76 -12.29 12.40
CA VAL A 99 -4.95 -11.88 11.01
C VAL A 99 -6.16 -10.97 10.94
N VAL A 100 -5.98 -9.80 10.36
CA VAL A 100 -7.06 -8.83 10.10
C VAL A 100 -7.18 -8.64 8.60
N VAL A 101 -8.40 -8.77 8.09
CA VAL A 101 -8.74 -8.53 6.69
C VAL A 101 -9.52 -7.22 6.62
N ASP A 102 -8.95 -6.24 5.93
CA ASP A 102 -9.56 -4.93 5.70
C ASP A 102 -10.08 -4.88 4.26
N VAL A 103 -11.40 -5.02 4.12
CA VAL A 103 -12.07 -5.05 2.82
C VAL A 103 -12.52 -3.64 2.47
N GLY A 104 -11.77 -3.00 1.57
CA GLY A 104 -12.05 -1.67 1.06
C GLY A 104 -12.93 -1.67 -0.21
N GLY A 105 -13.25 -0.47 -0.69
CA GLY A 105 -14.04 -0.31 -1.91
C GLY A 105 -13.33 -0.80 -3.17
N ALA A 106 -12.02 -0.66 -3.27
CA ALA A 106 -11.21 -1.03 -4.43
C ALA A 106 -10.25 -2.19 -4.15
N THR A 107 -9.72 -2.29 -2.93
CA THR A 107 -8.69 -3.25 -2.53
C THR A 107 -9.10 -3.99 -1.28
N THR A 108 -8.54 -5.18 -1.08
CA THR A 108 -8.59 -5.91 0.19
C THR A 108 -7.17 -6.03 0.74
N ASP A 109 -6.97 -5.57 1.96
CA ASP A 109 -5.71 -5.66 2.67
C ASP A 109 -5.75 -6.79 3.70
N VAL A 110 -4.70 -7.60 3.75
CA VAL A 110 -4.52 -8.64 4.77
C VAL A 110 -3.34 -8.27 5.64
N HIS A 111 -3.62 -8.02 6.91
CA HIS A 111 -2.62 -7.70 7.93
C HIS A 111 -2.44 -8.91 8.82
N SER A 112 -1.21 -9.40 8.95
CA SER A 112 -0.91 -10.54 9.81
C SER A 112 0.19 -10.19 10.80
N VAL A 113 -0.01 -10.60 12.04
CA VAL A 113 0.98 -10.53 13.12
C VAL A 113 1.09 -11.93 13.70
N THR A 114 2.22 -12.59 13.44
CA THR A 114 2.46 -13.97 13.87
C THR A 114 3.94 -14.26 13.90
N ASP A 115 4.37 -15.03 14.89
CA ASP A 115 5.72 -15.59 14.92
C ASP A 115 5.85 -16.85 14.05
N GLY A 116 4.75 -17.30 13.47
CA GLY A 116 4.66 -18.51 12.67
C GLY A 116 4.75 -19.79 13.50
N SER A 117 4.48 -20.93 12.88
CA SER A 117 4.75 -22.23 13.51
C SER A 117 6.12 -22.73 13.12
N SER A 118 6.72 -23.56 13.97
CA SER A 118 8.02 -24.19 13.69
C SER A 118 8.00 -25.05 12.42
N GLU A 119 6.85 -25.59 12.07
CA GLU A 119 6.65 -26.38 10.86
C GLU A 119 6.76 -25.50 9.59
N TRP A 120 6.10 -24.34 9.58
CA TRP A 120 6.13 -23.42 8.46
C TRP A 120 7.45 -22.68 8.37
N SER A 121 8.02 -22.26 9.49
CA SER A 121 9.33 -21.59 9.55
C SER A 121 10.45 -22.46 8.98
N ALA A 122 10.34 -23.78 9.09
CA ALA A 122 11.32 -24.72 8.52
C ALA A 122 11.21 -24.84 6.98
N ARG A 123 10.14 -24.37 6.37
CA ARG A 123 9.89 -24.42 4.90
C ARG A 123 10.16 -23.09 4.20
N VAL A 124 10.29 -22.03 4.94
CA VAL A 124 10.53 -20.68 4.41
C VAL A 124 12.02 -20.52 4.11
N ILE A 125 12.35 -20.03 2.92
CA ILE A 125 13.74 -19.82 2.49
C ILE A 125 14.32 -18.59 3.19
N ASP A 126 13.54 -17.50 3.24
CA ASP A 126 13.90 -16.28 3.93
C ASP A 126 12.96 -16.02 5.11
N PRO A 127 13.48 -15.62 6.29
CA PRO A 127 12.64 -15.27 7.43
C PRO A 127 11.68 -14.13 7.08
N GLU A 128 10.40 -14.35 7.29
CA GLU A 128 9.41 -13.29 7.16
C GLU A 128 9.29 -12.46 8.45
N PRO A 129 9.02 -11.15 8.36
CA PRO A 129 8.80 -10.34 9.55
C PRO A 129 7.54 -10.80 10.29
N ARG A 130 7.54 -10.68 11.62
CA ARG A 130 6.38 -10.99 12.47
C ARG A 130 5.13 -10.24 12.03
N THR A 131 5.30 -8.98 11.64
CA THR A 131 4.22 -8.10 11.18
C THR A 131 4.35 -7.88 9.69
N LYS A 132 3.31 -8.22 8.94
CA LYS A 132 3.30 -8.05 7.48
C LYS A 132 1.92 -7.67 6.96
N ARG A 133 1.91 -7.02 5.79
CA ARG A 133 0.72 -6.65 5.04
C ARG A 133 0.86 -7.11 3.60
N THR A 134 -0.20 -7.69 3.07
CA THR A 134 -0.38 -7.93 1.65
C THR A 134 -1.61 -7.18 1.14
N VAL A 135 -1.65 -6.88 -0.13
CA VAL A 135 -2.75 -6.13 -0.78
C VAL A 135 -3.20 -6.89 -2.01
N GLU A 136 -4.50 -7.16 -2.06
CA GLU A 136 -5.17 -7.65 -3.25
C GLU A 136 -5.84 -6.47 -3.94
N GLY A 137 -5.23 -5.99 -5.03
CA GLY A 137 -5.58 -4.72 -5.68
C GLY A 137 -6.91 -4.71 -6.42
N ASP A 138 -7.52 -5.87 -6.64
CA ASP A 138 -8.74 -6.03 -7.41
C ASP A 138 -9.85 -6.82 -6.68
N LEU A 139 -9.73 -6.98 -5.36
CA LEU A 139 -10.75 -7.61 -4.50
C LEU A 139 -11.55 -6.60 -3.66
N GLY A 140 -11.85 -5.43 -4.21
CA GLY A 140 -12.68 -4.45 -3.50
C GLY A 140 -14.18 -4.65 -3.72
N VAL A 141 -14.97 -4.33 -2.69
CA VAL A 141 -16.43 -4.56 -2.71
C VAL A 141 -17.25 -3.47 -3.43
N PHE A 142 -16.60 -2.44 -3.96
CA PHE A 142 -17.27 -1.37 -4.69
C PHE A 142 -16.76 -1.24 -6.13
N VAL A 143 -15.51 -0.87 -6.34
CA VAL A 143 -14.94 -0.67 -7.69
C VAL A 143 -14.88 -1.99 -8.45
N ASN A 144 -14.51 -3.07 -7.78
CA ASN A 144 -14.29 -4.40 -8.36
C ASN A 144 -15.41 -5.40 -8.03
N ALA A 145 -16.54 -4.95 -7.45
CA ALA A 145 -17.61 -5.82 -6.96
C ALA A 145 -18.09 -6.85 -8.02
N ARG A 146 -18.24 -6.42 -9.28
CA ARG A 146 -18.64 -7.32 -10.37
C ARG A 146 -17.60 -8.41 -10.68
N ARG A 147 -16.31 -8.07 -10.57
CA ARG A 147 -15.22 -9.03 -10.77
C ARG A 147 -15.19 -10.03 -9.63
N VAL A 148 -15.32 -9.56 -8.39
CA VAL A 148 -15.35 -10.41 -7.20
C VAL A 148 -16.53 -11.38 -7.26
N ALA A 149 -17.73 -10.91 -7.58
CA ALA A 149 -18.91 -11.75 -7.74
C ALA A 149 -18.75 -12.81 -8.85
N ALA A 150 -18.10 -12.46 -9.96
CA ALA A 150 -17.83 -13.42 -11.03
C ALA A 150 -16.78 -14.51 -10.68
N MET A 151 -16.05 -14.35 -9.57
CA MET A 151 -15.07 -15.32 -9.09
C MET A 151 -15.70 -16.36 -8.14
N THR A 152 -16.93 -16.16 -7.70
CA THR A 152 -17.66 -17.07 -6.83
C THR A 152 -18.67 -17.89 -7.63
N ASP A 153 -18.89 -19.15 -7.24
CA ASP A 153 -19.95 -20.00 -7.84
C ASP A 153 -21.35 -19.41 -7.58
N GLU A 154 -21.47 -18.55 -6.58
CA GLU A 154 -22.69 -17.80 -6.22
C GLU A 154 -22.89 -16.53 -7.06
N GLY A 155 -21.93 -16.17 -7.91
CA GLY A 155 -22.01 -14.98 -8.78
C GLY A 155 -23.12 -15.02 -9.83
N GLU A 156 -23.79 -16.18 -9.98
CA GLU A 156 -25.00 -16.35 -10.79
C GLU A 156 -26.31 -16.29 -9.95
N ASP A 157 -26.20 -16.13 -8.61
CA ASP A 157 -27.37 -15.99 -7.77
C ASP A 157 -28.12 -14.70 -8.10
N GLU A 158 -29.44 -14.81 -8.27
CA GLU A 158 -30.32 -13.72 -8.64
C GLU A 158 -30.23 -12.55 -7.64
N GLU A 159 -30.10 -12.81 -6.36
CA GLU A 159 -29.95 -11.80 -5.30
C GLU A 159 -28.63 -11.03 -5.44
N CYS A 160 -27.53 -11.72 -5.71
CA CYS A 160 -26.24 -11.12 -5.99
C CYS A 160 -26.27 -10.27 -7.27
N LEU A 161 -26.93 -10.76 -8.31
CA LEU A 161 -27.10 -10.03 -9.58
C LEU A 161 -28.00 -8.80 -9.43
N GLU A 162 -29.07 -8.85 -8.61
CA GLU A 162 -29.91 -7.70 -8.30
C GLU A 162 -29.11 -6.64 -7.54
N TRP A 163 -28.34 -7.04 -6.54
CA TRP A 163 -27.46 -6.13 -5.82
C TRP A 163 -26.43 -5.48 -6.74
N LEU A 164 -25.79 -6.24 -7.63
CA LEU A 164 -24.85 -5.72 -8.62
C LEU A 164 -25.50 -4.74 -9.62
N ARG A 165 -26.77 -4.94 -10.00
CA ARG A 165 -27.54 -4.04 -10.86
C ARG A 165 -27.92 -2.74 -10.15
N ALA A 166 -28.15 -2.81 -8.84
CA ALA A 166 -28.49 -1.65 -8.01
C ALA A 166 -27.32 -0.69 -7.78
N ILE A 167 -26.09 -1.16 -8.02
CA ILE A 167 -24.90 -0.32 -7.90
C ILE A 167 -24.78 0.58 -9.15
N PRO A 168 -24.85 1.93 -9.02
CA PRO A 168 -24.77 2.85 -10.16
C PRO A 168 -23.48 2.64 -10.96
N SER A 169 -23.57 2.33 -12.24
CA SER A 169 -22.41 2.10 -13.11
C SER A 169 -21.74 3.40 -13.55
N ASP A 170 -22.50 4.48 -13.60
CA ASP A 170 -22.10 5.73 -14.26
C ASP A 170 -21.30 6.66 -13.35
N GLU A 171 -21.45 6.55 -12.04
CA GLU A 171 -20.68 7.36 -11.09
C GLU A 171 -19.24 6.86 -10.87
N ARG A 172 -18.94 5.61 -11.24
CA ARG A 172 -17.68 4.94 -11.00
C ARG A 172 -16.60 5.21 -12.04
N GLU A 173 -16.99 5.29 -13.32
CA GLU A 173 -16.02 5.63 -14.38
C GLU A 173 -15.61 7.10 -14.33
N ALA A 174 -16.45 7.97 -13.78
CA ALA A 174 -16.17 9.39 -13.64
C ALA A 174 -15.24 9.74 -12.48
N GLU A 175 -15.21 8.94 -11.39
CA GLU A 175 -14.30 9.18 -10.25
C GLU A 175 -12.91 8.57 -10.43
N VAL A 176 -12.78 7.48 -11.16
CA VAL A 176 -11.47 6.86 -11.46
C VAL A 176 -10.65 7.66 -12.48
N THR A 177 -11.29 8.59 -13.20
CA THR A 177 -10.64 9.41 -14.25
C THR A 177 -10.28 10.82 -13.78
N ARG A 178 -10.49 11.16 -12.51
CA ARG A 178 -10.11 12.44 -11.88
C ARG A 178 -9.02 12.26 -10.83
#